data_1958ced7263f4bc11f5cfe997607ef4d
#
_entry.id   1958ced7263f4bc11f5cfe997607ef4d
#
_cell.length_a   1.000
_cell.length_b   1.000
_cell.length_c   1.000
_cell.angle_alpha   90.00
_cell.angle_beta   90.00
_cell.angle_gamma   90.00
#
_symmetry.space_group_name_H-M   'P 1'
#
loop_
_entity.id
_entity.type
_entity.pdbx_description
1 polymer ?
#
loop_
_entity_poly.entity_id
_entity_poly.type
_entity_poly.pdbx_seq_one_letter_code
_entity_poly.pdbx_strand_id
1 'polypeptide(L)'
;MPGYILAISPGTCVDTEEEWQRMLELDKKDVAIPAQYMKTAVEVMRHGDDSVPEYMIWLQKGDFTNCPKTTFIYGSDETLYACAPSFEAAMKKYNVDYEMIIGKGMFHCYPVFPICKEGKDGWNMMVRLIKNYTK
;
A
#
# COMPACT_ATOMS: atom_id res chain seq x y z
N MET A 1 9.12 1.92 19.34
CA MET A 1 8.83 1.60 17.93
C MET A 1 8.10 0.27 17.86
N PRO A 2 7.16 0.06 16.92
CA PRO A 2 6.59 -1.27 16.71
C PRO A 2 7.66 -2.26 16.28
N GLY A 3 7.50 -3.54 16.61
CA GLY A 3 8.44 -4.59 16.18
C GLY A 3 8.17 -5.13 14.77
N TYR A 4 6.97 -4.85 14.22
CA TYR A 4 6.51 -5.34 12.92
C TYR A 4 5.43 -4.43 12.34
N ILE A 5 5.43 -4.27 11.03
CA ILE A 5 4.38 -3.54 10.30
C ILE A 5 3.70 -4.49 9.32
N LEU A 6 2.38 -4.56 9.39
CA LEU A 6 1.54 -5.22 8.41
C LEU A 6 0.73 -4.14 7.67
N ALA A 7 1.14 -3.82 6.47
CA ALA A 7 0.53 -2.79 5.64
C ALA A 7 -0.43 -3.44 4.62
N ILE A 8 -1.72 -3.19 4.78
CA ILE A 8 -2.77 -3.78 3.94
C ILE A 8 -3.22 -2.71 2.94
N SER A 9 -3.02 -2.98 1.66
CA SER A 9 -3.34 -2.08 0.56
C SER A 9 -2.87 -0.63 0.81
N PRO A 10 -1.63 -0.40 1.28
CA PRO A 10 -1.20 0.96 1.53
C PRO A 10 -1.10 1.73 0.22
N GLY A 11 -1.64 2.94 0.24
CA GLY A 11 -1.58 3.88 -0.87
C GLY A 11 -0.73 5.09 -0.56
N THR A 12 -0.35 5.80 -1.60
CA THR A 12 0.26 7.12 -1.54
C THR A 12 -0.24 7.95 -2.72
N CYS A 13 -0.12 9.25 -2.67
CA CYS A 13 -0.45 10.08 -3.81
C CYS A 13 0.47 9.76 -4.99
N VAL A 14 -0.05 9.95 -6.20
CA VAL A 14 0.70 9.73 -7.44
C VAL A 14 1.89 10.70 -7.49
N ASP A 15 3.08 10.18 -7.74
CA ASP A 15 4.32 10.95 -7.82
C ASP A 15 4.88 11.00 -9.26
N THR A 16 4.65 9.95 -10.04
CA THR A 16 5.18 9.85 -11.41
C THR A 16 4.09 9.52 -12.43
N GLU A 17 4.36 9.87 -13.70
CA GLU A 17 3.45 9.53 -14.80
C GLU A 17 3.33 8.01 -14.97
N GLU A 18 4.38 7.24 -14.72
CA GLU A 18 4.34 5.77 -14.80
C GLU A 18 3.42 5.17 -13.73
N GLU A 19 3.44 5.70 -12.50
CA GLU A 19 2.47 5.32 -11.47
C GLU A 19 1.05 5.63 -11.90
N TRP A 20 0.84 6.82 -12.48
CA TRP A 20 -0.47 7.23 -12.96
C TRP A 20 -1.00 6.29 -14.05
N GLN A 21 -0.19 5.95 -15.03
CA GLN A 21 -0.58 5.02 -16.08
C GLN A 21 -0.91 3.62 -15.53
N ARG A 22 -0.12 3.11 -14.57
CA ARG A 22 -0.45 1.85 -13.88
C ARG A 22 -1.77 1.95 -13.12
N MET A 23 -2.03 3.07 -12.44
CA MET A 23 -3.30 3.29 -11.74
C MET A 23 -4.48 3.26 -12.69
N LEU A 24 -4.40 3.92 -13.84
CA LEU A 24 -5.46 3.93 -14.86
C LEU A 24 -5.75 2.53 -15.41
N GLU A 25 -4.74 1.67 -15.56
CA GLU A 25 -4.94 0.29 -16.00
C GLU A 25 -5.64 -0.55 -14.92
N LEU A 26 -5.30 -0.35 -13.65
CA LEU A 26 -5.92 -1.05 -12.53
C LEU A 26 -7.33 -0.53 -12.22
N ASP A 27 -7.59 0.75 -12.43
CA ASP A 27 -8.90 1.40 -12.25
C ASP A 27 -10.01 0.72 -13.06
N LYS A 28 -9.66 0.10 -14.19
CA LYS A 28 -10.59 -0.68 -15.01
C LYS A 28 -11.14 -1.93 -14.30
N LYS A 29 -10.49 -2.37 -13.25
CA LYS A 29 -10.82 -3.58 -12.49
C LYS A 29 -11.18 -3.30 -11.04
N ASP A 30 -10.64 -2.21 -10.48
CA ASP A 30 -10.89 -1.85 -9.10
C ASP A 30 -12.34 -1.43 -8.90
N VAL A 31 -13.01 -2.05 -7.93
CA VAL A 31 -14.41 -1.76 -7.58
C VAL A 31 -14.52 -0.85 -6.36
N ALA A 32 -13.39 -0.45 -5.76
CA ALA A 32 -13.36 0.26 -4.47
C ALA A 32 -12.76 1.67 -4.56
N ILE A 33 -11.61 1.82 -5.19
CA ILE A 33 -10.83 3.08 -5.20
C ILE A 33 -10.63 3.59 -6.64
N PRO A 34 -11.40 4.60 -7.08
CA PRO A 34 -11.17 5.23 -8.37
C PRO A 34 -9.79 5.91 -8.44
N ALA A 35 -9.05 5.73 -9.53
CA ALA A 35 -7.73 6.34 -9.73
C ALA A 35 -7.78 7.87 -9.61
N GLN A 36 -8.83 8.50 -10.10
CA GLN A 36 -9.03 9.95 -10.02
C GLN A 36 -9.01 10.46 -8.57
N TYR A 37 -9.46 9.65 -7.61
CA TYR A 37 -9.43 10.01 -6.19
C TYR A 37 -8.00 10.25 -5.72
N MET A 38 -7.05 9.41 -6.14
CA MET A 38 -5.64 9.53 -5.75
C MET A 38 -4.96 10.78 -6.33
N LYS A 39 -5.41 11.24 -7.50
CA LYS A 39 -4.93 12.49 -8.10
C LYS A 39 -5.44 13.72 -7.34
N THR A 40 -6.68 13.70 -6.93
CA THR A 40 -7.30 14.78 -6.15
C THR A 40 -6.78 14.80 -4.70
N ALA A 41 -6.34 13.67 -4.18
CA ALA A 41 -5.88 13.55 -2.79
C ALA A 41 -4.73 14.52 -2.46
N VAL A 42 -3.85 14.84 -3.41
CA VAL A 42 -2.76 15.81 -3.21
C VAL A 42 -3.31 17.18 -2.80
N GLU A 43 -4.32 17.68 -3.52
CA GLU A 43 -4.95 18.98 -3.24
C GLU A 43 -5.64 18.98 -1.88
N VAL A 44 -6.35 17.88 -1.57
CA VAL A 44 -7.03 17.71 -0.29
C VAL A 44 -6.05 17.68 0.87
N MET A 45 -4.95 16.94 0.74
CA MET A 45 -3.94 16.81 1.79
C MET A 45 -3.16 18.09 2.01
N ARG A 46 -2.88 18.84 0.96
CA ARG A 46 -2.24 20.15 1.07
C ARG A 46 -3.18 21.21 1.66
N HIS A 47 -4.46 21.13 1.35
CA HIS A 47 -5.47 22.10 1.79
C HIS A 47 -5.06 23.59 1.58
N GLY A 48 -4.35 23.86 0.48
CA GLY A 48 -3.81 25.18 0.15
C GLY A 48 -2.55 25.59 0.93
N ASP A 49 -1.95 24.68 1.70
CA ASP A 49 -0.71 24.91 2.44
C ASP A 49 0.46 24.19 1.74
N ASP A 50 1.30 24.97 1.07
CA ASP A 50 2.49 24.45 0.40
C ASP A 50 3.64 24.10 1.36
N SER A 51 3.51 24.42 2.66
CA SER A 51 4.49 24.06 3.68
C SER A 51 4.36 22.60 4.17
N VAL A 52 3.29 21.89 3.78
CA VAL A 52 3.09 20.48 4.14
C VAL A 52 4.27 19.65 3.62
N PRO A 53 4.99 18.93 4.50
CA PRO A 53 6.15 18.14 4.09
C PRO A 53 5.77 17.07 3.05
N GLU A 54 6.62 16.89 2.04
CA GLU A 54 6.38 15.94 0.95
C GLU A 54 6.05 14.52 1.43
N TYR A 55 6.71 14.03 2.46
CA TYR A 55 6.50 12.68 3.00
C TYR A 55 5.10 12.47 3.62
N MET A 56 4.38 13.55 3.94
CA MET A 56 3.00 13.46 4.41
C MET A 56 2.00 13.26 3.25
N ILE A 57 2.42 13.57 2.03
CA ILE A 57 1.64 13.43 0.80
C ILE A 57 2.10 12.17 0.05
N TRP A 58 3.41 12.05 -0.13
CA TRP A 58 4.06 10.94 -0.81
C TRP A 58 4.81 10.08 0.21
N LEU A 59 4.10 9.13 0.82
CA LEU A 59 4.61 8.33 1.94
C LEU A 59 5.94 7.63 1.63
N GLN A 60 6.15 7.21 0.37
CA GLN A 60 7.40 6.59 -0.08
C GLN A 60 8.62 7.53 -0.03
N LYS A 61 8.41 8.84 0.14
CA LYS A 61 9.50 9.83 0.34
C LYS A 61 9.89 10.01 1.81
N GLY A 62 9.24 9.30 2.72
CA GLY A 62 9.55 9.33 4.14
C GLY A 62 10.92 8.76 4.49
N ASP A 63 11.36 9.03 5.71
CA ASP A 63 12.55 8.41 6.28
C ASP A 63 12.18 7.07 6.93
N PHE A 64 12.64 5.97 6.32
CA PHE A 64 12.45 4.61 6.80
C PHE A 64 13.65 4.05 7.56
N THR A 65 14.57 4.92 8.02
CA THR A 65 15.71 4.51 8.85
C THR A 65 15.22 3.77 10.11
N ASN A 66 15.76 2.58 10.36
CA ASN A 66 15.34 1.68 11.45
C ASN A 66 13.85 1.27 11.40
N CYS A 67 13.22 1.36 10.23
CA CYS A 67 11.88 0.81 10.07
C CYS A 67 11.91 -0.70 10.35
N PRO A 68 10.98 -1.24 11.14
CA PRO A 68 10.94 -2.66 11.42
C PRO A 68 10.54 -3.45 10.17
N LYS A 69 10.69 -4.78 10.22
CA LYS A 69 10.20 -5.66 9.15
C LYS A 69 8.77 -5.30 8.77
N THR A 70 8.56 -5.13 7.47
CA THR A 70 7.27 -4.69 6.92
C THR A 70 6.75 -5.70 5.90
N THR A 71 5.55 -6.20 6.09
CA THR A 71 4.85 -7.00 5.08
C THR A 71 3.75 -6.16 4.44
N PHE A 72 3.83 -6.00 3.13
CA PHE A 72 2.82 -5.35 2.31
C PHE A 72 1.88 -6.40 1.73
N ILE A 73 0.58 -6.15 1.77
CA ILE A 73 -0.42 -7.03 1.18
C ILE A 73 -1.28 -6.21 0.22
N TYR A 74 -1.36 -6.63 -1.05
CA TYR A 74 -2.19 -6.01 -2.07
C TYR A 74 -3.06 -7.04 -2.78
N GLY A 75 -4.20 -6.59 -3.29
CA GLY A 75 -4.91 -7.29 -4.36
C GLY A 75 -4.27 -6.94 -5.71
N SER A 76 -4.20 -7.90 -6.63
CA SER A 76 -3.64 -7.60 -7.97
C SER A 76 -4.54 -6.73 -8.84
N ASP A 77 -5.81 -6.59 -8.47
CA ASP A 77 -6.82 -5.87 -9.23
C ASP A 77 -7.28 -4.59 -8.50
N GLU A 78 -6.47 -4.07 -7.58
CA GLU A 78 -6.72 -2.80 -6.89
C GLU A 78 -5.84 -1.66 -7.42
N THR A 79 -6.40 -0.46 -7.50
CA THR A 79 -5.73 0.76 -7.97
C THR A 79 -4.47 1.07 -7.18
N LEU A 80 -4.49 0.90 -5.86
CA LEU A 80 -3.36 1.23 -5.00
C LEU A 80 -2.16 0.28 -5.17
N TYR A 81 -2.33 -0.88 -5.79
CA TYR A 81 -1.20 -1.74 -6.15
C TYR A 81 -0.21 -1.04 -7.11
N ALA A 82 -0.66 -0.03 -7.83
CA ALA A 82 0.24 0.82 -8.64
C ALA A 82 1.37 1.46 -7.83
N CYS A 83 1.16 1.71 -6.53
CA CYS A 83 2.15 2.32 -5.63
C CYS A 83 3.19 1.32 -5.11
N ALA A 84 2.98 0.01 -5.27
CA ALA A 84 3.86 -1.01 -4.71
C ALA A 84 5.33 -0.86 -5.13
N PRO A 85 5.67 -0.58 -6.41
CA PRO A 85 7.07 -0.38 -6.82
C PRO A 85 7.75 0.79 -6.10
N SER A 86 7.04 1.86 -5.80
CA SER A 86 7.58 3.03 -5.10
C SER A 86 7.88 2.73 -3.64
N PHE A 87 6.98 1.99 -2.96
CA PHE A 87 7.26 1.48 -1.61
C PHE A 87 8.42 0.48 -1.62
N GLU A 88 8.47 -0.42 -2.58
CA GLU A 88 9.59 -1.36 -2.72
C GLU A 88 10.93 -0.65 -2.88
N ALA A 89 10.98 0.39 -3.72
CA ALA A 89 12.16 1.22 -3.90
C ALA A 89 12.59 1.92 -2.59
N ALA A 90 11.61 2.44 -1.83
CA ALA A 90 11.87 3.04 -0.53
C ALA A 90 12.43 2.02 0.48
N MET A 91 11.85 0.82 0.57
CA MET A 91 12.36 -0.24 1.45
C MET A 91 13.79 -0.63 1.10
N LYS A 92 14.09 -0.81 -0.19
CA LYS A 92 15.45 -1.10 -0.67
C LYS A 92 16.44 0.01 -0.34
N LYS A 93 16.05 1.27 -0.56
CA LYS A 93 16.89 2.45 -0.26
C LYS A 93 17.36 2.50 1.20
N TYR A 94 16.47 2.14 2.12
CA TYR A 94 16.75 2.18 3.56
C TYR A 94 17.16 0.82 4.15
N ASN A 95 17.37 -0.18 3.29
CA ASN A 95 17.74 -1.55 3.69
C ASN A 95 16.77 -2.15 4.72
N VAL A 96 15.48 -1.90 4.55
CA VAL A 96 14.40 -2.45 5.40
C VAL A 96 14.13 -3.89 4.98
N ASP A 97 13.99 -4.81 5.94
CA ASP A 97 13.48 -6.16 5.69
C ASP A 97 11.99 -6.07 5.33
N TYR A 98 11.63 -6.45 4.11
CA TYR A 98 10.24 -6.36 3.65
C TYR A 98 9.80 -7.58 2.83
N GLU A 99 8.50 -7.79 2.77
CA GLU A 99 7.84 -8.81 1.96
C GLU A 99 6.63 -8.22 1.25
N MET A 100 6.42 -8.59 -0.03
CA MET A 100 5.25 -8.23 -0.82
C MET A 100 4.39 -9.47 -1.05
N ILE A 101 3.14 -9.45 -0.57
CA ILE A 101 2.16 -10.52 -0.77
C ILE A 101 1.05 -10.00 -1.67
N ILE A 102 0.87 -10.64 -2.83
CA ILE A 102 -0.11 -10.21 -3.82
C ILE A 102 -1.22 -11.24 -3.96
N GLY A 103 -2.44 -10.86 -3.59
CA GLY A 103 -3.64 -11.67 -3.80
C GLY A 103 -4.10 -11.59 -5.25
N LYS A 104 -3.93 -12.67 -6.01
CA LYS A 104 -4.28 -12.71 -7.44
C LYS A 104 -5.79 -12.55 -7.64
N GLY A 105 -6.17 -11.57 -8.48
CA GLY A 105 -7.59 -11.27 -8.76
C GLY A 105 -8.35 -10.66 -7.58
N MET A 106 -7.61 -10.21 -6.54
CA MET A 106 -8.24 -9.65 -5.35
C MET A 106 -8.34 -8.13 -5.42
N PHE A 107 -9.35 -7.62 -4.73
CA PHE A 107 -9.71 -6.21 -4.62
C PHE A 107 -9.02 -5.55 -3.41
N HIS A 108 -9.23 -4.24 -3.26
CA HIS A 108 -8.69 -3.42 -2.19
C HIS A 108 -9.02 -3.98 -0.79
N CYS A 109 -8.00 -4.13 0.04
CA CYS A 109 -8.11 -4.63 1.42
C CYS A 109 -8.75 -6.02 1.54
N TYR A 110 -8.67 -6.87 0.52
CA TYR A 110 -9.33 -8.19 0.51
C TYR A 110 -9.11 -9.03 1.77
N PRO A 111 -7.94 -9.01 2.46
CA PRO A 111 -7.74 -9.87 3.62
C PRO A 111 -8.60 -9.49 4.84
N VAL A 112 -9.14 -8.27 4.89
CA VAL A 112 -10.01 -7.84 6.01
C VAL A 112 -11.50 -8.10 5.73
N PHE A 113 -11.83 -8.61 4.52
CA PHE A 113 -13.19 -8.96 4.12
C PHE A 113 -13.32 -10.47 3.85
N PRO A 114 -13.59 -11.31 4.87
CA PRO A 114 -13.66 -12.76 4.71
C PRO A 114 -14.97 -13.23 4.03
N ILE A 115 -15.38 -12.54 2.96
CA ILE A 115 -16.62 -12.80 2.22
C ILE A 115 -16.47 -13.88 1.14
N CYS A 116 -15.24 -14.15 0.70
CA CYS A 116 -14.89 -15.21 -0.25
C CYS A 116 -13.78 -16.11 0.35
N LYS A 117 -13.45 -17.19 -0.36
CA LYS A 117 -12.41 -18.12 0.09
C LYS A 117 -11.07 -17.41 0.25
N GLU A 118 -10.67 -16.64 -0.76
CA GLU A 118 -9.41 -15.89 -0.80
C GLU A 118 -9.31 -14.85 0.32
N GLY A 119 -10.42 -14.16 0.63
CA GLY A 119 -10.51 -13.25 1.76
C GLY A 119 -10.31 -13.96 3.11
N LYS A 120 -10.96 -15.14 3.28
CA LYS A 120 -10.75 -15.97 4.48
C LYS A 120 -9.31 -16.48 4.60
N ASP A 121 -8.72 -16.92 3.50
CA ASP A 121 -7.32 -17.36 3.46
C ASP A 121 -6.37 -16.20 3.78
N GLY A 122 -6.64 -15.00 3.25
CA GLY A 122 -5.94 -13.75 3.54
C GLY A 122 -6.03 -13.36 5.01
N TRP A 123 -7.21 -13.42 5.61
CA TRP A 123 -7.41 -13.20 7.04
C TRP A 123 -6.57 -14.16 7.89
N ASN A 124 -6.66 -15.46 7.59
CA ASN A 124 -5.89 -16.48 8.30
C ASN A 124 -4.38 -16.29 8.13
N MET A 125 -3.93 -15.84 6.96
CA MET A 125 -2.53 -15.49 6.69
C MET A 125 -2.09 -14.33 7.59
N MET A 126 -2.84 -13.22 7.66
CA MET A 126 -2.53 -12.08 8.53
C MET A 126 -2.41 -12.51 10.00
N VAL A 127 -3.35 -13.31 10.48
CA VAL A 127 -3.32 -13.84 11.86
C VAL A 127 -2.05 -14.66 12.11
N ARG A 128 -1.63 -15.49 11.15
CA ARG A 128 -0.38 -16.27 11.26
C ARG A 128 0.86 -15.37 11.28
N LEU A 129 0.93 -14.36 10.41
CA LEU A 129 2.04 -13.41 10.37
C LEU A 129 2.20 -12.69 11.71
N ILE A 130 1.10 -12.16 12.27
CA ILE A 130 1.12 -11.48 13.57
C ILE A 130 1.56 -12.44 14.68
N LYS A 131 0.98 -13.65 14.75
CA LYS A 131 1.34 -14.65 15.78
C LYS A 131 2.80 -15.10 15.72
N ASN A 132 3.37 -15.19 14.52
CA ASN A 132 4.77 -15.58 14.35
C ASN A 132 5.72 -14.46 14.83
N TYR A 133 5.28 -13.23 14.78
CA TYR A 133 6.08 -12.08 15.19
C TYR A 133 5.99 -11.76 16.69
N THR A 134 4.96 -12.23 17.36
CA THR A 134 4.72 -12.00 18.80
C THR A 134 5.25 -13.12 19.69
N LYS A 135 5.94 -14.11 19.12
CA LYS A 135 6.66 -15.17 19.85
C LYS A 135 8.11 -14.78 20.10
#